data_31399bdd02c5d69eb63afa4c0402261c
#
_entry.id   31399bdd02c5d69eb63afa4c0402261c
#
_cell.length_a   1.000
_cell.length_b   1.000
_cell.length_c   1.000
_cell.angle_alpha   90.00
_cell.angle_beta   90.00
_cell.angle_gamma   90.00
#
_symmetry.space_group_name_H-M   'P 1'
#
loop_
_entity.id
_entity.type
_entity.pdbx_description
1 polymer ?
#
loop_
_entity_poly.entity_id
_entity_poly.type
_entity_poly.pdbx_seq_one_letter_code
_entity_poly.pdbx_strand_id
1 'polypeptide(L)'
;MPGDQQFGYQPALDGVRGVAVALVLCFHSGFSWMSGGYVGVSVFFTLSGFLITSLLILEHQRTGRVSWSAFVVRRAKRLLPASLLCLVAIALLAWSGQFAGVPHLRRDIVSAAMQVANWNALHGSGSYADLLSRSAGVTSPVEHYWSLAVEEQFYWVWPLAFMLLRRVSKGRMRLFMSLAALAATGVVAARVIAVHWGPDEAYWATPARVGEILSGAALAAGCVVWQRRPRWLGALGVGGLGVVLWAAVEWPTRGGPAYAGWLGVFSLASAALILGLQAPGVLRTALSVQPLVWLGRISYGVYVYHWPIFLRLTRRTVGLTGWSLFALRIAATVLVAVLSFVVAEQPVRRGGFSPRRALTLAMPITAAVVVLAVLLVPAAPGRRKVAVARSVTPTSVAQPSTSTSTSPATSTSTSHA
;
A
#
# COMPACT_ATOMS: atom_id res chain seq x y z
N MET A 1 29.25 21.84 -12.55
CA MET A 1 29.34 21.45 -11.13
C MET A 1 29.14 19.94 -11.04
N PRO A 2 30.01 19.11 -10.43
CA PRO A 2 29.87 17.64 -10.41
C PRO A 2 28.62 17.09 -9.69
N GLY A 3 27.89 17.92 -8.97
CA GLY A 3 26.70 17.48 -8.20
C GLY A 3 25.38 17.41 -8.97
N ASP A 4 25.27 18.02 -10.13
CA ASP A 4 24.00 18.10 -10.88
C ASP A 4 23.62 16.81 -11.63
N GLN A 5 24.59 15.94 -11.89
CA GLN A 5 24.36 14.67 -12.59
C GLN A 5 23.94 13.51 -11.66
N GLN A 6 24.06 13.66 -10.33
CA GLN A 6 23.92 12.56 -9.38
C GLN A 6 22.46 12.10 -9.17
N PHE A 7 21.49 12.99 -9.33
CA PHE A 7 20.06 12.71 -9.17
C PHE A 7 19.21 13.29 -10.32
N GLY A 8 19.75 13.28 -11.54
CA GLY A 8 18.98 13.59 -12.74
C GLY A 8 17.78 12.66 -12.92
N TYR A 9 16.84 13.05 -13.78
CA TYR A 9 15.71 12.19 -14.12
C TYR A 9 16.20 10.82 -14.63
N GLN A 10 15.70 9.75 -14.01
CA GLN A 10 16.05 8.36 -14.35
C GLN A 10 14.80 7.57 -14.77
N PRO A 11 14.60 7.32 -16.08
CA PRO A 11 13.44 6.57 -16.58
C PRO A 11 13.25 5.20 -15.93
N ALA A 12 14.35 4.51 -15.60
CA ALA A 12 14.31 3.20 -14.96
C ALA A 12 13.61 3.19 -13.60
N LEU A 13 13.63 4.30 -12.84
CA LEU A 13 12.89 4.42 -11.57
C LEU A 13 11.37 4.51 -11.81
N ASP A 14 10.95 5.17 -12.90
CA ASP A 14 9.55 5.09 -13.33
C ASP A 14 9.22 3.66 -13.79
N GLY A 15 10.15 2.95 -14.46
CA GLY A 15 9.98 1.54 -14.79
C GLY A 15 9.76 0.65 -13.56
N VAL A 16 10.51 0.86 -12.48
CA VAL A 16 10.26 0.17 -11.19
C VAL A 16 8.85 0.45 -10.66
N ARG A 17 8.38 1.69 -10.76
CA ARG A 17 6.99 2.04 -10.38
C ARG A 17 5.97 1.31 -11.25
N GLY A 18 6.27 1.16 -12.55
CA GLY A 18 5.45 0.40 -13.50
C GLY A 18 5.36 -1.07 -13.09
N VAL A 19 6.49 -1.71 -12.77
CA VAL A 19 6.51 -3.08 -12.25
C VAL A 19 5.73 -3.20 -10.94
N ALA A 20 6.01 -2.31 -9.98
CA ALA A 20 5.36 -2.34 -8.66
C ALA A 20 3.83 -2.23 -8.74
N VAL A 21 3.30 -1.31 -9.58
CA VAL A 21 1.84 -1.20 -9.77
C VAL A 21 1.27 -2.41 -10.50
N ALA A 22 2.00 -2.98 -11.47
CA ALA A 22 1.55 -4.19 -12.16
C ALA A 22 1.40 -5.39 -11.22
N LEU A 23 2.35 -5.58 -10.27
CA LEU A 23 2.24 -6.60 -9.23
C LEU A 23 0.97 -6.42 -8.39
N VAL A 24 0.68 -5.19 -7.96
CA VAL A 24 -0.54 -4.87 -7.19
C VAL A 24 -1.82 -5.14 -7.99
N LEU A 25 -1.84 -4.79 -9.28
CA LEU A 25 -3.01 -5.03 -10.14
C LEU A 25 -3.26 -6.53 -10.35
N CYS A 26 -2.22 -7.31 -10.59
CA CYS A 26 -2.32 -8.78 -10.71
C CYS A 26 -2.81 -9.41 -9.40
N PHE A 27 -2.28 -8.97 -8.26
CA PHE A 27 -2.71 -9.42 -6.93
C PHE A 27 -4.21 -9.17 -6.69
N HIS A 28 -4.67 -7.94 -6.91
CA HIS A 28 -6.07 -7.59 -6.69
C HIS A 28 -7.03 -8.18 -7.74
N SER A 29 -6.49 -8.74 -8.81
CA SER A 29 -7.30 -9.50 -9.78
C SER A 29 -7.62 -10.92 -9.34
N GLY A 30 -6.97 -11.40 -8.25
CA GLY A 30 -7.24 -12.70 -7.66
C GLY A 30 -6.56 -13.86 -8.39
N PHE A 31 -5.47 -13.61 -9.13
CA PHE A 31 -4.67 -14.68 -9.72
C PHE A 31 -3.94 -15.47 -8.63
N SER A 32 -4.14 -16.79 -8.59
CA SER A 32 -3.53 -17.67 -7.59
C SER A 32 -1.99 -17.70 -7.62
N TRP A 33 -1.41 -17.50 -8.81
CA TRP A 33 0.04 -17.44 -9.04
C TRP A 33 0.68 -16.11 -8.64
N MET A 34 -0.08 -15.13 -8.15
CA MET A 34 0.39 -13.79 -7.74
C MET A 34 -0.08 -13.46 -6.31
N SER A 35 -0.07 -14.44 -5.43
CA SER A 35 -0.58 -14.33 -4.05
C SER A 35 0.15 -13.30 -3.18
N GLY A 36 1.42 -13.03 -3.47
CA GLY A 36 2.26 -12.04 -2.79
C GLY A 36 2.41 -10.70 -3.53
N GLY A 37 1.66 -10.43 -4.62
CA GLY A 37 1.82 -9.21 -5.42
C GLY A 37 1.62 -7.89 -4.66
N TYR A 38 1.05 -7.93 -3.46
CA TYR A 38 0.98 -6.81 -2.52
C TYR A 38 2.37 -6.25 -2.12
N VAL A 39 3.45 -7.02 -2.29
CA VAL A 39 4.83 -6.54 -2.05
C VAL A 39 5.21 -5.38 -2.98
N GLY A 40 4.49 -5.17 -4.07
CA GLY A 40 4.61 -3.96 -4.89
C GLY A 40 4.46 -2.67 -4.09
N VAL A 41 3.63 -2.65 -3.02
CA VAL A 41 3.50 -1.52 -2.10
C VAL A 41 4.81 -1.27 -1.35
N SER A 42 5.50 -2.31 -0.89
CA SER A 42 6.80 -2.20 -0.21
C SER A 42 7.89 -1.65 -1.13
N VAL A 43 7.85 -2.03 -2.42
CA VAL A 43 8.73 -1.42 -3.44
C VAL A 43 8.43 0.08 -3.58
N PHE A 44 7.15 0.49 -3.61
CA PHE A 44 6.76 1.90 -3.61
C PHE A 44 7.27 2.65 -2.39
N PHE A 45 7.15 2.09 -1.19
CA PHE A 45 7.62 2.70 0.05
C PHE A 45 9.13 2.96 0.01
N THR A 46 9.93 1.96 -0.36
CA THR A 46 11.39 2.10 -0.47
C THR A 46 11.77 3.13 -1.55
N LEU A 47 11.12 3.06 -2.71
CA LEU A 47 11.36 4.01 -3.79
C LEU A 47 10.95 5.45 -3.41
N SER A 48 9.87 5.60 -2.67
CA SER A 48 9.39 6.88 -2.15
C SER A 48 10.40 7.51 -1.20
N GLY A 49 10.90 6.73 -0.24
CA GLY A 49 11.96 7.15 0.66
C GLY A 49 13.23 7.62 -0.07
N PHE A 50 13.65 6.83 -1.08
CA PHE A 50 14.80 7.17 -1.93
C PHE A 50 14.60 8.49 -2.68
N LEU A 51 13.49 8.62 -3.41
CA LEU A 51 13.23 9.79 -4.25
C LEU A 51 13.08 11.08 -3.42
N ILE A 52 12.32 11.01 -2.34
CA ILE A 52 12.06 12.17 -1.50
C ILE A 52 13.32 12.65 -0.79
N THR A 53 14.08 11.71 -0.21
CA THR A 53 15.33 12.06 0.48
C THR A 53 16.38 12.59 -0.51
N SER A 54 16.44 12.03 -1.73
CA SER A 54 17.29 12.56 -2.80
C SER A 54 16.94 14.02 -3.13
N LEU A 55 15.64 14.34 -3.25
CA LEU A 55 15.20 15.73 -3.50
C LEU A 55 15.56 16.68 -2.35
N LEU A 56 15.39 16.24 -1.09
CA LEU A 56 15.77 17.06 0.08
C LEU A 56 17.28 17.28 0.16
N ILE A 57 18.08 16.26 -0.16
CA ILE A 57 19.54 16.38 -0.23
C ILE A 57 19.93 17.39 -1.30
N LEU A 58 19.36 17.28 -2.51
CA LEU A 58 19.63 18.21 -3.60
C LEU A 58 19.22 19.65 -3.26
N GLU A 59 18.03 19.85 -2.70
CA GLU A 59 17.55 21.16 -2.28
C GLU A 59 18.50 21.78 -1.25
N HIS A 60 18.92 20.98 -0.25
CA HIS A 60 19.87 21.44 0.76
C HIS A 60 21.26 21.75 0.16
N GLN A 61 21.74 20.95 -0.79
CA GLN A 61 23.05 21.19 -1.44
C GLN A 61 23.04 22.47 -2.29
N ARG A 62 21.91 22.81 -2.93
CA ARG A 62 21.77 23.98 -3.79
C ARG A 62 21.52 25.29 -3.02
N THR A 63 20.74 25.21 -1.94
CA THR A 63 20.20 26.39 -1.26
C THR A 63 20.68 26.54 0.18
N GLY A 64 21.38 25.56 0.74
CA GLY A 64 21.78 25.50 2.16
C GLY A 64 20.62 25.20 3.12
N ARG A 65 19.38 25.13 2.64
CA ARG A 65 18.17 24.93 3.46
C ARG A 65 17.14 24.09 2.73
N VAL A 66 16.16 23.57 3.47
CA VAL A 66 15.01 22.83 2.94
C VAL A 66 13.75 23.62 3.30
N SER A 67 12.87 23.84 2.32
CA SER A 67 11.59 24.49 2.54
C SER A 67 10.49 23.44 2.73
N TRP A 68 10.05 23.27 3.98
CA TRP A 68 8.95 22.34 4.31
C TRP A 68 7.67 22.67 3.54
N SER A 69 7.27 23.94 3.53
CA SER A 69 6.04 24.35 2.84
C SER A 69 6.10 24.13 1.34
N ALA A 70 7.23 24.48 0.68
CA ALA A 70 7.41 24.22 -0.74
C ALA A 70 7.39 22.71 -1.05
N PHE A 71 7.99 21.90 -0.20
CA PHE A 71 7.97 20.45 -0.34
C PHE A 71 6.54 19.90 -0.25
N VAL A 72 5.80 20.23 0.83
CA VAL A 72 4.42 19.76 1.05
C VAL A 72 3.52 20.18 -0.12
N VAL A 73 3.62 21.43 -0.58
CA VAL A 73 2.82 21.91 -1.71
C VAL A 73 3.14 21.15 -3.01
N ARG A 74 4.40 20.86 -3.29
CA ARG A 74 4.77 20.04 -4.46
C ARG A 74 4.13 18.64 -4.40
N ARG A 75 4.05 18.04 -3.21
CA ARG A 75 3.41 16.72 -3.00
C ARG A 75 1.90 16.83 -3.10
N ALA A 76 1.29 17.79 -2.43
CA ALA A 76 -0.15 18.03 -2.50
C ALA A 76 -0.62 18.24 -3.95
N LYS A 77 0.04 19.10 -4.74
CA LYS A 77 -0.27 19.27 -6.17
C LYS A 77 -0.18 17.99 -6.99
N ARG A 78 0.65 17.04 -6.57
CA ARG A 78 0.85 15.77 -7.28
C ARG A 78 -0.19 14.71 -6.90
N LEU A 79 -0.59 14.64 -5.63
CA LEU A 79 -1.31 13.51 -5.07
C LEU A 79 -2.79 13.83 -4.80
N LEU A 80 -3.10 15.01 -4.23
CA LEU A 80 -4.47 15.35 -3.86
C LEU A 80 -5.47 15.36 -5.02
N PRO A 81 -5.16 15.86 -6.24
CA PRO A 81 -6.19 15.95 -7.29
C PRO A 81 -6.81 14.60 -7.64
N ALA A 82 -6.00 13.57 -7.91
CA ALA A 82 -6.52 12.24 -8.23
C ALA A 82 -7.18 11.57 -7.02
N SER A 83 -6.57 11.70 -5.83
CA SER A 83 -7.10 11.13 -4.59
C SER A 83 -8.49 11.68 -4.27
N LEU A 84 -8.64 13.01 -4.21
CA LEU A 84 -9.91 13.65 -3.89
C LEU A 84 -10.98 13.40 -4.96
N LEU A 85 -10.59 13.42 -6.24
CA LEU A 85 -11.50 13.09 -7.35
C LEU A 85 -12.03 11.66 -7.24
N CYS A 86 -11.18 10.70 -6.87
CA CYS A 86 -11.60 9.32 -6.61
C CYS A 86 -12.58 9.23 -5.44
N LEU A 87 -12.30 9.93 -4.33
CA LEU A 87 -13.22 9.95 -3.17
C LEU A 87 -14.56 10.58 -3.50
N VAL A 88 -14.59 11.66 -4.28
CA VAL A 88 -15.84 12.26 -4.78
C VAL A 88 -16.61 11.28 -5.65
N ALA A 89 -15.93 10.61 -6.60
CA ALA A 89 -16.57 9.62 -7.45
C ALA A 89 -17.19 8.47 -6.64
N ILE A 90 -16.47 7.98 -5.63
CA ILE A 90 -16.97 6.93 -4.73
C ILE A 90 -18.17 7.44 -3.91
N ALA A 91 -18.16 8.67 -3.41
CA ALA A 91 -19.28 9.26 -2.67
C ALA A 91 -20.52 9.40 -3.55
N LEU A 92 -20.38 9.83 -4.80
CA LEU A 92 -21.47 9.92 -5.78
C LEU A 92 -22.02 8.53 -6.15
N LEU A 93 -21.16 7.54 -6.32
CA LEU A 93 -21.57 6.16 -6.53
C LEU A 93 -22.32 5.59 -5.31
N ALA A 94 -21.88 5.92 -4.11
CA ALA A 94 -22.56 5.51 -2.88
C ALA A 94 -23.94 6.16 -2.76
N TRP A 95 -24.06 7.44 -3.12
CA TRP A 95 -25.34 8.15 -3.18
C TRP A 95 -26.32 7.51 -4.18
N SER A 96 -25.83 7.01 -5.31
CA SER A 96 -26.66 6.27 -6.29
C SER A 96 -26.97 4.83 -5.87
N GLY A 97 -26.72 4.45 -4.61
CA GLY A 97 -26.98 3.12 -4.07
C GLY A 97 -25.88 2.09 -4.30
N GLN A 98 -24.79 2.47 -4.97
CA GLN A 98 -23.63 1.60 -5.08
C GLN A 98 -22.92 1.49 -3.72
N PHE A 99 -22.32 0.32 -3.45
CA PHE A 99 -21.63 0.06 -2.18
C PHE A 99 -22.55 0.10 -0.92
N ALA A 100 -23.90 -0.01 -1.09
CA ALA A 100 -24.85 0.02 0.03
C ALA A 100 -24.59 -1.07 1.09
N GLY A 101 -23.96 -2.20 0.70
CA GLY A 101 -23.59 -3.28 1.62
C GLY A 101 -22.28 -3.05 2.38
N VAL A 102 -21.53 -1.98 2.09
CA VAL A 102 -20.24 -1.71 2.74
C VAL A 102 -20.48 -1.08 4.12
N PRO A 103 -20.10 -1.78 5.21
CA PRO A 103 -20.24 -1.22 6.55
C PRO A 103 -19.28 -0.04 6.73
N HIS A 104 -19.78 1.02 7.38
CA HIS A 104 -18.96 2.20 7.74
C HIS A 104 -18.29 2.98 6.59
N LEU A 105 -18.79 2.85 5.33
CA LEU A 105 -18.22 3.50 4.15
C LEU A 105 -17.98 5.01 4.34
N ARG A 106 -18.87 5.72 5.03
CA ARG A 106 -18.69 7.14 5.34
C ARG A 106 -17.40 7.38 6.15
N ARG A 107 -17.19 6.59 7.20
CA ARG A 107 -15.97 6.65 8.04
C ARG A 107 -14.72 6.33 7.23
N ASP A 108 -14.79 5.37 6.33
CA ASP A 108 -13.68 4.97 5.49
C ASP A 108 -13.28 6.09 4.52
N ILE A 109 -14.25 6.74 3.86
CA ILE A 109 -14.00 7.87 2.97
C ILE A 109 -13.41 9.06 3.74
N VAL A 110 -13.97 9.38 4.91
CA VAL A 110 -13.44 10.46 5.76
C VAL A 110 -12.01 10.16 6.21
N SER A 111 -11.74 8.95 6.67
CA SER A 111 -10.39 8.56 7.10
C SER A 111 -9.37 8.59 5.94
N ALA A 112 -9.80 8.22 4.73
CA ALA A 112 -8.99 8.32 3.51
C ALA A 112 -8.69 9.79 3.17
N ALA A 113 -9.68 10.67 3.20
CA ALA A 113 -9.50 12.10 2.96
C ALA A 113 -8.58 12.76 4.01
N MET A 114 -8.65 12.31 5.26
CA MET A 114 -7.84 12.80 6.38
C MET A 114 -6.46 12.13 6.48
N GLN A 115 -6.11 11.25 5.53
CA GLN A 115 -4.82 10.53 5.48
C GLN A 115 -4.55 9.66 6.73
N VAL A 116 -5.61 9.08 7.30
CA VAL A 116 -5.55 8.18 8.47
C VAL A 116 -6.24 6.83 8.21
N ALA A 117 -6.39 6.44 6.94
CA ALA A 117 -7.07 5.21 6.55
C ALA A 117 -6.43 3.95 7.14
N ASN A 118 -5.10 3.92 7.32
CA ASN A 118 -4.39 2.81 7.93
C ASN A 118 -4.75 2.64 9.41
N TRP A 119 -4.91 3.73 10.17
CA TRP A 119 -5.36 3.68 11.57
C TRP A 119 -6.83 3.31 11.68
N ASN A 120 -7.67 3.77 10.72
CA ASN A 120 -9.05 3.33 10.64
C ASN A 120 -9.15 1.83 10.36
N ALA A 121 -8.30 1.27 9.52
CA ALA A 121 -8.25 -0.16 9.23
C ALA A 121 -7.92 -1.00 10.48
N LEU A 122 -6.96 -0.55 11.31
CA LEU A 122 -6.62 -1.20 12.59
C LEU A 122 -7.77 -1.26 13.59
N HIS A 123 -8.64 -0.24 13.60
CA HIS A 123 -9.81 -0.21 14.49
C HIS A 123 -11.03 -0.90 13.87
N GLY A 124 -10.92 -1.37 12.63
CA GLY A 124 -11.96 -2.15 11.95
C GLY A 124 -11.93 -3.63 12.38
N SER A 125 -13.03 -4.34 12.22
CA SER A 125 -13.09 -5.78 12.44
C SER A 125 -12.57 -6.55 11.23
N GLY A 126 -11.41 -7.13 11.31
CA GLY A 126 -10.88 -8.08 10.33
C GLY A 126 -9.49 -7.75 9.79
N SER A 127 -8.71 -8.79 9.52
CA SER A 127 -7.38 -8.67 8.95
C SER A 127 -7.45 -8.24 7.47
N TYR A 128 -6.34 -7.71 6.94
CA TYR A 128 -6.21 -7.41 5.50
C TYR A 128 -6.55 -8.63 4.62
N ALA A 129 -6.17 -9.81 5.07
CA ALA A 129 -6.50 -11.05 4.40
C ALA A 129 -8.00 -11.35 4.40
N ASP A 130 -8.71 -11.04 5.50
CA ASP A 130 -10.16 -11.18 5.60
C ASP A 130 -10.88 -10.18 4.67
N LEU A 131 -10.34 -8.97 4.54
CA LEU A 131 -10.87 -7.97 3.63
C LEU A 131 -10.82 -8.45 2.17
N LEU A 132 -9.72 -9.05 1.74
CA LEU A 132 -9.55 -9.60 0.39
C LEU A 132 -10.46 -10.80 0.11
N SER A 133 -10.89 -11.53 1.14
CA SER A 133 -11.81 -12.67 1.00
C SER A 133 -13.29 -12.27 1.01
N ARG A 134 -13.61 -11.02 1.36
CA ARG A 134 -14.98 -10.52 1.36
C ARG A 134 -15.52 -10.39 -0.05
N SER A 135 -16.81 -10.58 -0.21
CA SER A 135 -17.46 -10.30 -1.50
C SER A 135 -17.34 -8.82 -1.85
N ALA A 136 -17.27 -8.50 -3.13
CA ALA A 136 -17.15 -7.13 -3.63
C ALA A 136 -18.26 -6.18 -3.10
N GLY A 137 -19.40 -6.72 -2.66
CA GLY A 137 -20.53 -5.93 -2.13
C GLY A 137 -20.34 -5.45 -0.69
N VAL A 138 -19.37 -5.98 0.06
CA VAL A 138 -19.10 -5.61 1.47
C VAL A 138 -17.66 -5.09 1.69
N THR A 139 -16.84 -5.07 0.66
CA THR A 139 -15.47 -4.57 0.70
C THR A 139 -15.43 -3.07 0.44
N SER A 140 -14.70 -2.34 1.26
CA SER A 140 -14.58 -0.88 1.12
C SER A 140 -13.85 -0.48 -0.17
N PRO A 141 -14.43 0.40 -1.00
CA PRO A 141 -13.78 0.88 -2.23
C PRO A 141 -12.56 1.78 -1.99
N VAL A 142 -12.32 2.19 -0.76
CA VAL A 142 -11.18 3.03 -0.36
C VAL A 142 -10.16 2.28 0.50
N GLU A 143 -10.28 0.97 0.60
CA GLU A 143 -9.43 0.16 1.46
C GLU A 143 -7.93 0.35 1.17
N HIS A 144 -7.55 0.36 -0.11
CA HIS A 144 -6.17 0.56 -0.55
C HIS A 144 -5.55 1.92 -0.16
N TYR A 145 -6.35 2.88 0.33
CA TYR A 145 -5.85 4.18 0.83
C TYR A 145 -5.00 4.06 2.08
N TRP A 146 -4.98 2.91 2.76
CA TRP A 146 -4.12 2.70 3.92
C TRP A 146 -2.64 2.97 3.61
N SER A 147 -2.15 2.50 2.47
CA SER A 147 -0.74 2.67 2.09
C SER A 147 -0.43 4.13 1.71
N LEU A 148 -1.37 4.81 1.06
CA LEU A 148 -1.26 6.24 0.77
C LEU A 148 -1.21 7.05 2.07
N ALA A 149 -2.00 6.68 3.08
CA ALA A 149 -1.98 7.33 4.38
C ALA A 149 -0.60 7.20 5.06
N VAL A 150 0.03 6.03 5.03
CA VAL A 150 1.39 5.84 5.56
C VAL A 150 2.41 6.74 4.85
N GLU A 151 2.36 6.81 3.51
CA GLU A 151 3.25 7.68 2.74
C GLU A 151 3.02 9.16 3.04
N GLU A 152 1.77 9.61 3.07
CA GLU A 152 1.43 11.01 3.34
C GLU A 152 1.85 11.45 4.74
N GLN A 153 1.62 10.60 5.76
CA GLN A 153 2.10 10.86 7.12
C GLN A 153 3.63 11.02 7.14
N PHE A 154 4.35 10.18 6.40
CA PHE A 154 5.79 10.32 6.24
C PHE A 154 6.16 11.63 5.54
N TYR A 155 5.46 12.07 4.51
CA TYR A 155 5.73 13.31 3.79
C TYR A 155 5.56 14.56 4.64
N TRP A 156 4.62 14.55 5.59
CA TRP A 156 4.44 15.66 6.53
C TRP A 156 5.60 15.78 7.51
N VAL A 157 6.08 14.67 8.02
CA VAL A 157 7.09 14.63 9.09
C VAL A 157 8.52 14.67 8.55
N TRP A 158 8.75 13.99 7.41
CA TRP A 158 10.10 13.70 6.94
C TRP A 158 10.98 14.92 6.63
N PRO A 159 10.54 16.01 5.98
CA PRO A 159 11.39 17.16 5.74
C PRO A 159 11.88 17.82 7.04
N LEU A 160 11.05 17.82 8.09
CA LEU A 160 11.41 18.36 9.41
C LEU A 160 12.43 17.43 10.10
N ALA A 161 12.18 16.13 10.11
CA ALA A 161 13.10 15.14 10.65
C ALA A 161 14.45 15.16 9.90
N PHE A 162 14.43 15.28 8.57
CA PHE A 162 15.63 15.40 7.75
C PHE A 162 16.43 16.68 8.09
N MET A 163 15.78 17.83 8.27
CA MET A 163 16.45 19.06 8.69
C MET A 163 17.11 18.92 10.07
N LEU A 164 16.42 18.29 11.02
CA LEU A 164 16.97 18.03 12.34
C LEU A 164 18.19 17.09 12.25
N LEU A 165 18.08 15.98 11.52
CA LEU A 165 19.17 15.07 11.29
C LEU A 165 20.36 15.76 10.63
N ARG A 166 20.13 16.64 9.67
CA ARG A 166 21.20 17.42 9.03
C ARG A 166 21.91 18.38 10.00
N ARG A 167 21.18 18.95 10.96
CA ARG A 167 21.78 19.83 11.98
C ARG A 167 22.73 19.07 12.91
N VAL A 168 22.35 17.86 13.32
CA VAL A 168 23.13 17.04 14.25
C VAL A 168 24.22 16.20 13.54
N SER A 169 23.96 15.77 12.30
CA SER A 169 24.88 14.94 11.51
C SER A 169 25.82 15.84 10.69
N LYS A 170 26.97 16.15 11.27
CA LYS A 170 28.03 16.90 10.56
C LYS A 170 28.72 16.00 9.54
N GLY A 171 28.41 16.16 8.24
CA GLY A 171 29.01 15.41 7.15
C GLY A 171 28.12 14.32 6.53
N ARG A 172 28.49 13.90 5.32
CA ARG A 172 27.70 12.95 4.50
C ARG A 172 27.66 11.56 5.11
N MET A 173 28.78 11.06 5.65
CA MET A 173 28.88 9.74 6.26
C MET A 173 28.01 9.66 7.53
N ARG A 174 28.05 10.67 8.41
CA ARG A 174 27.23 10.69 9.63
C ARG A 174 25.75 10.72 9.31
N LEU A 175 25.34 11.49 8.29
CA LEU A 175 23.95 11.47 7.82
C LEU A 175 23.54 10.08 7.34
N PHE A 176 24.37 9.44 6.51
CA PHE A 176 24.10 8.06 6.07
C PHE A 176 23.97 7.11 7.25
N MET A 177 24.90 7.13 8.20
CA MET A 177 24.87 6.26 9.40
C MET A 177 23.62 6.50 10.25
N SER A 178 23.22 7.77 10.44
CA SER A 178 21.99 8.10 11.17
C SER A 178 20.75 7.56 10.47
N LEU A 179 20.67 7.68 9.14
CA LEU A 179 19.55 7.18 8.36
C LEU A 179 19.51 5.65 8.31
N ALA A 180 20.69 5.00 8.21
CA ALA A 180 20.80 3.55 8.26
C ALA A 180 20.39 3.01 9.65
N ALA A 181 20.79 3.68 10.73
CA ALA A 181 20.37 3.33 12.08
C ALA A 181 18.85 3.48 12.26
N LEU A 182 18.26 4.57 11.78
CA LEU A 182 16.80 4.76 11.81
C LEU A 182 16.07 3.70 10.98
N ALA A 183 16.58 3.35 9.81
CA ALA A 183 16.02 2.29 8.98
C ALA A 183 16.06 0.94 9.72
N ALA A 184 17.22 0.59 10.30
CA ALA A 184 17.38 -0.62 11.10
C ALA A 184 16.43 -0.64 12.30
N THR A 185 16.29 0.47 13.02
CA THR A 185 15.31 0.60 14.11
C THR A 185 13.88 0.38 13.61
N GLY A 186 13.51 0.93 12.46
CA GLY A 186 12.18 0.72 11.86
C GLY A 186 11.95 -0.74 11.45
N VAL A 187 12.97 -1.43 10.92
CA VAL A 187 12.91 -2.86 10.61
C VAL A 187 12.72 -3.71 11.86
N VAL A 188 13.48 -3.41 12.93
CA VAL A 188 13.32 -4.09 14.22
C VAL A 188 11.95 -3.80 14.83
N ALA A 189 11.49 -2.54 14.78
CA ALA A 189 10.17 -2.16 15.28
C ALA A 189 9.05 -2.96 14.63
N ALA A 190 9.11 -3.20 13.32
CA ALA A 190 8.12 -4.03 12.61
C ALA A 190 8.04 -5.44 13.19
N ARG A 191 9.19 -6.06 13.53
CA ARG A 191 9.26 -7.38 14.16
C ARG A 191 8.71 -7.36 15.57
N VAL A 192 9.10 -6.36 16.37
CA VAL A 192 8.58 -6.20 17.73
C VAL A 192 7.07 -6.00 17.74
N ILE A 193 6.55 -5.16 16.81
CA ILE A 193 5.12 -4.93 16.66
C ILE A 193 4.41 -6.24 16.30
N ALA A 194 4.92 -7.02 15.35
CA ALA A 194 4.33 -8.28 14.94
C ALA A 194 4.22 -9.28 16.11
N VAL A 195 5.24 -9.33 16.97
CA VAL A 195 5.30 -10.27 18.10
C VAL A 195 4.40 -9.83 19.27
N HIS A 196 4.38 -8.52 19.57
CA HIS A 196 3.72 -8.03 20.80
C HIS A 196 2.31 -7.49 20.59
N TRP A 197 2.01 -6.96 19.41
CA TRP A 197 0.69 -6.37 19.09
C TRP A 197 -0.11 -7.16 18.06
N GLY A 198 0.57 -7.90 17.19
CA GLY A 198 -0.08 -8.80 16.25
C GLY A 198 0.22 -8.56 14.76
N PRO A 199 -0.29 -9.45 13.90
CA PRO A 199 -0.02 -9.42 12.47
C PRO A 199 -0.66 -8.22 11.75
N ASP A 200 -1.83 -7.76 12.19
CA ASP A 200 -2.53 -6.65 11.57
C ASP A 200 -1.82 -5.32 11.88
N GLU A 201 -1.35 -5.13 13.11
CA GLU A 201 -0.54 -3.98 13.50
C GLU A 201 0.78 -3.95 12.73
N ALA A 202 1.40 -5.11 12.50
CA ALA A 202 2.60 -5.22 11.68
C ALA A 202 2.35 -4.83 10.21
N TYR A 203 1.15 -5.08 9.71
CA TYR A 203 0.80 -4.77 8.32
C TYR A 203 0.31 -3.32 8.12
N TRP A 204 -0.49 -2.77 9.05
CA TRP A 204 -1.18 -1.49 8.88
C TRP A 204 -0.51 -0.31 9.59
N ALA A 205 0.14 -0.52 10.74
CA ALA A 205 0.63 0.57 11.56
C ALA A 205 1.81 1.29 10.91
N THR A 206 1.76 2.62 10.87
CA THR A 206 2.84 3.44 10.31
C THR A 206 4.21 3.12 10.92
N PRO A 207 4.37 2.92 12.25
CA PRO A 207 5.67 2.56 12.84
C PRO A 207 6.23 1.22 12.31
N ALA A 208 5.39 0.27 11.95
CA ALA A 208 5.82 -1.01 11.38
C ALA A 208 6.27 -0.89 9.91
N ARG A 209 5.72 0.09 9.18
CA ARG A 209 5.97 0.25 7.74
C ARG A 209 7.03 1.31 7.41
N VAL A 210 7.31 2.22 8.36
CA VAL A 210 8.25 3.33 8.13
C VAL A 210 9.68 2.85 7.84
N GLY A 211 10.08 1.69 8.34
CA GLY A 211 11.39 1.07 8.08
C GLY A 211 11.67 0.85 6.58
N GLU A 212 10.65 0.52 5.79
CA GLU A 212 10.76 0.36 4.34
C GLU A 212 11.07 1.70 3.64
N ILE A 213 10.41 2.77 4.07
CA ILE A 213 10.63 4.12 3.53
C ILE A 213 12.01 4.63 3.95
N LEU A 214 12.39 4.41 5.22
CA LEU A 214 13.70 4.81 5.75
C LEU A 214 14.86 4.05 5.10
N SER A 215 14.67 2.79 4.67
CA SER A 215 15.66 2.04 3.89
C SER A 215 15.96 2.74 2.57
N GLY A 216 14.93 3.25 1.88
CA GLY A 216 15.10 4.10 0.70
C GLY A 216 15.81 5.42 1.00
N ALA A 217 15.48 6.06 2.13
CA ALA A 217 16.12 7.29 2.56
C ALA A 217 17.62 7.09 2.88
N ALA A 218 17.97 6.00 3.56
CA ALA A 218 19.34 5.62 3.82
C ALA A 218 20.10 5.35 2.52
N LEU A 219 19.49 4.65 1.56
CA LEU A 219 20.07 4.43 0.23
C LEU A 219 20.38 5.74 -0.49
N ALA A 220 19.48 6.74 -0.44
CA ALA A 220 19.70 8.06 -1.04
C ALA A 220 20.95 8.74 -0.46
N ALA A 221 21.11 8.74 0.86
CA ALA A 221 22.30 9.27 1.52
C ALA A 221 23.56 8.45 1.19
N GLY A 222 23.47 7.13 1.15
CA GLY A 222 24.55 6.24 0.72
C GLY A 222 25.03 6.56 -0.70
N CYS A 223 24.09 6.85 -1.60
CA CYS A 223 24.41 7.28 -2.95
C CYS A 223 25.23 8.59 -3.02
N VAL A 224 25.12 9.46 -2.04
CA VAL A 224 25.94 10.69 -1.94
C VAL A 224 27.33 10.42 -1.35
N VAL A 225 27.44 9.42 -0.47
CA VAL A 225 28.71 9.02 0.12
C VAL A 225 29.56 8.27 -0.90
N TRP A 226 28.98 7.24 -1.52
CA TRP A 226 29.67 6.39 -2.49
C TRP A 226 29.26 6.79 -3.90
N GLN A 227 30.07 7.60 -4.55
CA GLN A 227 29.77 8.12 -5.89
C GLN A 227 30.13 7.14 -7.02
N ARG A 228 31.07 6.21 -6.75
CA ARG A 228 31.42 5.18 -7.74
C ARG A 228 30.26 4.21 -7.96
N ARG A 229 29.97 3.91 -9.23
CA ARG A 229 28.89 3.01 -9.65
C ARG A 229 29.47 1.87 -10.49
N PRO A 230 30.14 0.90 -9.85
CA PRO A 230 30.69 -0.22 -10.58
C PRO A 230 29.57 -1.05 -11.21
N ARG A 231 29.86 -1.65 -12.36
CA ARG A 231 28.86 -2.41 -13.15
C ARG A 231 28.25 -3.61 -12.41
N TRP A 232 28.98 -4.19 -11.43
CA TRP A 232 28.46 -5.30 -10.64
C TRP A 232 27.22 -4.92 -9.79
N LEU A 233 26.99 -3.62 -9.52
CA LEU A 233 25.73 -3.18 -8.89
C LEU A 233 24.50 -3.58 -9.73
N GLY A 234 24.63 -3.68 -11.06
CA GLY A 234 23.57 -4.19 -11.92
C GLY A 234 23.16 -5.63 -11.56
N ALA A 235 24.13 -6.51 -11.25
CA ALA A 235 23.84 -7.88 -10.80
C ALA A 235 23.11 -7.90 -9.45
N LEU A 236 23.53 -7.03 -8.51
CA LEU A 236 22.80 -6.87 -7.24
C LEU A 236 21.35 -6.42 -7.47
N GLY A 237 21.15 -5.49 -8.40
CA GLY A 237 19.79 -5.05 -8.78
C GLY A 237 18.94 -6.14 -9.43
N VAL A 238 19.55 -6.99 -10.26
CA VAL A 238 18.87 -8.18 -10.82
C VAL A 238 18.47 -9.15 -9.71
N GLY A 239 19.38 -9.42 -8.75
CA GLY A 239 19.06 -10.23 -7.57
C GLY A 239 17.91 -9.62 -6.76
N GLY A 240 17.93 -8.29 -6.52
CA GLY A 240 16.86 -7.58 -5.84
C GLY A 240 15.51 -7.71 -6.57
N LEU A 241 15.50 -7.55 -7.89
CA LEU A 241 14.29 -7.78 -8.71
C LEU A 241 13.83 -9.23 -8.63
N GLY A 242 14.76 -10.18 -8.68
CA GLY A 242 14.46 -11.61 -8.53
C GLY A 242 13.76 -11.93 -7.21
N VAL A 243 14.25 -11.36 -6.09
CA VAL A 243 13.61 -11.52 -4.76
C VAL A 243 12.22 -10.86 -4.75
N VAL A 244 12.05 -9.69 -5.36
CA VAL A 244 10.74 -9.02 -5.46
C VAL A 244 9.74 -9.88 -6.23
N LEU A 245 10.13 -10.42 -7.38
CA LEU A 245 9.27 -11.25 -8.20
C LEU A 245 8.98 -12.60 -7.53
N TRP A 246 9.99 -13.22 -6.91
CA TRP A 246 9.82 -14.44 -6.12
C TRP A 246 8.81 -14.23 -4.98
N ALA A 247 8.96 -13.17 -4.19
CA ALA A 247 8.04 -12.87 -3.11
C ALA A 247 6.61 -12.57 -3.62
N ALA A 248 6.49 -11.94 -4.79
CA ALA A 248 5.18 -11.67 -5.41
C ALA A 248 4.44 -12.96 -5.82
N VAL A 249 5.18 -14.03 -6.15
CA VAL A 249 4.61 -15.33 -6.51
C VAL A 249 4.39 -16.20 -5.27
N GLU A 250 5.40 -16.32 -4.40
CA GLU A 250 5.45 -17.35 -3.35
C GLU A 250 4.86 -16.90 -2.00
N TRP A 251 4.85 -15.59 -1.72
CA TRP A 251 4.33 -15.15 -0.42
C TRP A 251 2.82 -15.29 -0.35
N PRO A 252 2.30 -15.85 0.75
CA PRO A 252 0.88 -16.09 0.89
C PRO A 252 0.11 -14.78 1.10
N THR A 253 -1.14 -14.77 0.61
CA THR A 253 -2.06 -13.65 0.82
C THR A 253 -2.41 -13.46 2.29
N ARG A 254 -2.39 -14.55 3.09
CA ARG A 254 -2.75 -14.56 4.51
C ARG A 254 -1.59 -15.06 5.33
N GLY A 255 -1.28 -14.37 6.42
CA GLY A 255 -0.16 -14.76 7.28
C GLY A 255 1.20 -14.59 6.57
N GLY A 256 2.18 -15.43 6.94
CA GLY A 256 3.50 -15.44 6.31
C GLY A 256 4.37 -14.23 6.65
N PRO A 257 5.46 -14.01 5.86
CA PRO A 257 6.49 -13.02 6.22
C PRO A 257 5.97 -11.59 6.35
N ALA A 258 5.01 -11.18 5.51
CA ALA A 258 4.47 -9.82 5.54
C ALA A 258 3.84 -9.47 6.89
N TYR A 259 3.03 -10.39 7.41
CA TYR A 259 2.31 -10.23 8.69
C TYR A 259 3.19 -10.53 9.91
N ALA A 260 4.30 -11.20 9.68
CA ALA A 260 5.32 -11.42 10.71
C ALA A 260 6.34 -10.27 10.80
N GLY A 261 6.11 -9.12 10.16
CA GLY A 261 6.95 -7.92 10.23
C GLY A 261 8.25 -8.00 9.40
N TRP A 262 8.32 -8.91 8.39
CA TRP A 262 9.51 -9.05 7.54
C TRP A 262 9.55 -8.09 6.35
N LEU A 263 8.51 -7.27 6.13
CA LEU A 263 8.49 -6.30 5.03
C LEU A 263 9.62 -5.26 5.12
N GLY A 264 10.03 -4.90 6.35
CA GLY A 264 11.20 -4.06 6.56
C GLY A 264 12.50 -4.72 6.04
N VAL A 265 12.69 -6.04 6.25
CA VAL A 265 13.83 -6.79 5.69
C VAL A 265 13.69 -6.92 4.17
N PHE A 266 12.49 -7.19 3.68
CA PHE A 266 12.21 -7.23 2.23
C PHE A 266 12.57 -5.92 1.52
N SER A 267 12.48 -4.77 2.21
CA SER A 267 12.88 -3.48 1.65
C SER A 267 14.36 -3.43 1.22
N LEU A 268 15.22 -4.30 1.74
CA LEU A 268 16.62 -4.44 1.31
C LEU A 268 16.70 -4.96 -0.14
N ALA A 269 15.80 -5.85 -0.56
CA ALA A 269 15.72 -6.30 -1.95
C ALA A 269 15.26 -5.15 -2.86
N SER A 270 14.27 -4.36 -2.43
CA SER A 270 13.84 -3.15 -3.14
C SER A 270 14.97 -2.11 -3.22
N ALA A 271 15.73 -1.92 -2.13
CA ALA A 271 16.89 -1.04 -2.10
C ALA A 271 18.02 -1.54 -3.02
N ALA A 272 18.28 -2.84 -3.06
CA ALA A 272 19.25 -3.46 -3.97
C ALA A 272 18.84 -3.25 -5.44
N LEU A 273 17.56 -3.42 -5.77
CA LEU A 273 17.01 -3.10 -7.09
C LEU A 273 17.28 -1.64 -7.46
N ILE A 274 16.90 -0.69 -6.59
CA ILE A 274 17.08 0.75 -6.84
C ILE A 274 18.57 1.11 -6.96
N LEU A 275 19.43 0.52 -6.12
CA LEU A 275 20.88 0.72 -6.17
C LEU A 275 21.47 0.21 -7.49
N GLY A 276 21.03 -0.96 -7.97
CA GLY A 276 21.49 -1.53 -9.24
C GLY A 276 21.18 -0.62 -10.44
N LEU A 277 20.10 0.15 -10.37
CA LEU A 277 19.75 1.12 -11.44
C LEU A 277 20.64 2.36 -11.44
N GLN A 278 21.44 2.60 -10.38
CA GLN A 278 22.37 3.71 -10.36
C GLN A 278 23.61 3.43 -11.21
N ALA A 279 23.85 2.18 -11.59
CA ALA A 279 24.89 1.78 -12.53
C ALA A 279 24.32 1.61 -13.95
N PRO A 280 25.13 1.89 -15.00
CA PRO A 280 24.74 1.56 -16.37
C PRO A 280 24.75 0.04 -16.55
N GLY A 281 23.78 -0.51 -17.30
CA GLY A 281 23.70 -1.95 -17.57
C GLY A 281 22.33 -2.40 -18.07
N VAL A 282 22.20 -3.70 -18.36
CA VAL A 282 21.01 -4.31 -18.95
C VAL A 282 19.76 -4.07 -18.12
N LEU A 283 19.83 -4.20 -16.78
CA LEU A 283 18.70 -3.98 -15.91
C LEU A 283 18.13 -2.56 -16.05
N ARG A 284 19.03 -1.55 -16.04
CA ARG A 284 18.62 -0.15 -16.22
C ARG A 284 17.96 0.08 -17.57
N THR A 285 18.51 -0.49 -18.64
CA THR A 285 17.94 -0.39 -19.99
C THR A 285 16.58 -1.09 -20.05
N ALA A 286 16.46 -2.30 -19.53
CA ALA A 286 15.24 -3.08 -19.53
C ALA A 286 14.10 -2.36 -18.77
N LEU A 287 14.39 -1.74 -17.62
CA LEU A 287 13.40 -0.98 -16.86
C LEU A 287 13.17 0.45 -17.40
N SER A 288 13.95 0.87 -18.42
CA SER A 288 13.75 2.16 -19.11
C SER A 288 12.90 2.05 -20.37
N VAL A 289 12.34 0.88 -20.69
CA VAL A 289 11.47 0.71 -21.86
C VAL A 289 10.19 1.55 -21.73
N GLN A 290 9.78 2.19 -22.82
CA GLN A 290 8.70 3.18 -22.82
C GLN A 290 7.38 2.71 -22.19
N PRO A 291 6.88 1.49 -22.44
CA PRO A 291 5.62 1.05 -21.80
C PRO A 291 5.70 1.02 -20.28
N LEU A 292 6.80 0.54 -19.69
CA LEU A 292 7.00 0.51 -18.24
C LEU A 292 7.15 1.91 -17.65
N VAL A 293 7.94 2.76 -18.31
CA VAL A 293 8.15 4.16 -17.91
C VAL A 293 6.83 4.92 -17.96
N TRP A 294 6.04 4.74 -19.02
CA TRP A 294 4.74 5.36 -19.15
C TRP A 294 3.78 4.92 -18.04
N LEU A 295 3.67 3.60 -17.80
CA LEU A 295 2.86 3.06 -16.71
C LEU A 295 3.33 3.61 -15.35
N GLY A 296 4.64 3.70 -15.12
CA GLY A 296 5.21 4.26 -13.91
C GLY A 296 4.88 5.74 -13.69
N ARG A 297 4.81 6.54 -14.75
CA ARG A 297 4.42 7.97 -14.68
C ARG A 297 2.99 8.16 -14.23
N ILE A 298 2.07 7.30 -14.65
CA ILE A 298 0.65 7.34 -14.28
C ILE A 298 0.33 6.40 -13.11
N SER A 299 1.32 5.69 -12.55
CA SER A 299 1.13 4.63 -11.55
C SER A 299 0.34 5.08 -10.32
N TYR A 300 0.43 6.36 -9.94
CA TYR A 300 -0.36 6.91 -8.82
C TYR A 300 -1.85 6.90 -9.14
N GLY A 301 -2.27 7.46 -10.27
CA GLY A 301 -3.67 7.41 -10.70
C GLY A 301 -4.17 5.98 -10.89
N VAL A 302 -3.35 5.12 -11.54
CA VAL A 302 -3.66 3.68 -11.68
C VAL A 302 -3.89 3.04 -10.32
N TYR A 303 -3.03 3.30 -9.33
CA TYR A 303 -3.17 2.78 -7.97
C TYR A 303 -4.43 3.31 -7.27
N VAL A 304 -4.76 4.58 -7.41
CA VAL A 304 -5.92 5.20 -6.77
C VAL A 304 -7.23 4.67 -7.34
N TYR A 305 -7.34 4.51 -8.67
CA TYR A 305 -8.61 4.14 -9.31
C TYR A 305 -8.84 2.65 -9.47
N HIS A 306 -7.78 1.80 -9.42
CA HIS A 306 -7.96 0.37 -9.73
C HIS A 306 -8.96 -0.32 -8.80
N TRP A 307 -8.89 -0.08 -7.49
CA TRP A 307 -9.64 -0.84 -6.52
C TRP A 307 -11.16 -0.62 -6.62
N PRO A 308 -11.70 0.62 -6.61
CA PRO A 308 -13.13 0.84 -6.83
C PRO A 308 -13.61 0.30 -8.18
N ILE A 309 -12.78 0.38 -9.24
CA ILE A 309 -13.10 -0.17 -10.56
C ILE A 309 -13.16 -1.71 -10.50
N PHE A 310 -12.22 -2.37 -9.86
CA PHE A 310 -12.18 -3.83 -9.73
C PHE A 310 -13.37 -4.37 -8.92
N LEU A 311 -13.82 -3.62 -7.90
CA LEU A 311 -15.02 -3.96 -7.13
C LEU A 311 -16.31 -3.79 -7.93
N ARG A 312 -16.32 -2.93 -8.94
CA ARG A 312 -17.47 -2.73 -9.84
C ARG A 312 -17.49 -3.69 -11.03
N LEU A 313 -16.32 -3.92 -11.63
CA LEU A 313 -16.18 -4.85 -12.75
C LEU A 313 -15.92 -6.26 -12.23
N THR A 314 -17.00 -6.96 -11.90
CA THR A 314 -16.94 -8.35 -11.40
C THR A 314 -17.54 -9.31 -12.44
N ARG A 315 -17.28 -10.62 -12.28
CA ARG A 315 -17.95 -11.65 -13.10
C ARG A 315 -19.48 -11.45 -13.14
N ARG A 316 -20.07 -11.08 -11.99
CA ARG A 316 -21.53 -10.91 -11.87
C ARG A 316 -22.04 -9.69 -12.66
N THR A 317 -21.26 -8.62 -12.76
CA THR A 317 -21.69 -7.37 -13.40
C THR A 317 -21.42 -7.34 -14.90
N VAL A 318 -20.35 -8.01 -15.38
CA VAL A 318 -19.91 -7.94 -16.79
C VAL A 318 -19.90 -9.29 -17.51
N GLY A 319 -20.13 -10.40 -16.83
CA GLY A 319 -20.14 -11.74 -17.42
C GLY A 319 -18.77 -12.31 -17.82
N LEU A 320 -17.69 -11.53 -17.68
CA LEU A 320 -16.32 -11.94 -18.07
C LEU A 320 -15.58 -12.61 -16.90
N THR A 321 -14.59 -13.46 -17.23
CA THR A 321 -13.74 -14.15 -16.25
C THR A 321 -12.27 -14.19 -16.67
N GLY A 322 -11.37 -14.55 -15.76
CA GLY A 322 -9.95 -14.75 -16.06
C GLY A 322 -9.30 -13.54 -16.74
N TRP A 323 -8.56 -13.80 -17.81
CA TRP A 323 -7.78 -12.77 -18.52
C TRP A 323 -8.64 -11.71 -19.22
N SER A 324 -9.85 -12.05 -19.70
CA SER A 324 -10.75 -11.08 -20.31
C SER A 324 -11.30 -10.07 -19.31
N LEU A 325 -11.65 -10.52 -18.10
CA LEU A 325 -12.03 -9.63 -17.01
C LEU A 325 -10.85 -8.75 -16.56
N PHE A 326 -9.65 -9.34 -16.45
CA PHE A 326 -8.44 -8.61 -16.13
C PHE A 326 -8.15 -7.51 -17.15
N ALA A 327 -8.17 -7.83 -18.43
CA ALA A 327 -7.95 -6.87 -19.51
C ALA A 327 -8.95 -5.70 -19.45
N LEU A 328 -10.24 -5.97 -19.23
CA LEU A 328 -11.27 -4.95 -19.07
C LEU A 328 -10.99 -4.06 -17.85
N ARG A 329 -10.63 -4.64 -16.71
CA ARG A 329 -10.28 -3.91 -15.48
C ARG A 329 -9.08 -2.99 -15.68
N ILE A 330 -8.04 -3.50 -16.33
CA ILE A 330 -6.84 -2.70 -16.65
C ILE A 330 -7.18 -1.57 -17.62
N ALA A 331 -7.89 -1.86 -18.71
CA ALA A 331 -8.28 -0.85 -19.70
C ALA A 331 -9.10 0.28 -19.05
N ALA A 332 -10.11 -0.07 -18.26
CA ALA A 332 -10.92 0.90 -17.54
C ALA A 332 -10.11 1.72 -16.53
N THR A 333 -9.21 1.06 -15.76
CA THR A 333 -8.36 1.73 -14.79
C THR A 333 -7.39 2.70 -15.45
N VAL A 334 -6.73 2.26 -16.52
CA VAL A 334 -5.78 3.09 -17.27
C VAL A 334 -6.50 4.28 -17.91
N LEU A 335 -7.68 4.05 -18.53
CA LEU A 335 -8.48 5.12 -19.11
C LEU A 335 -8.84 6.20 -18.07
N VAL A 336 -9.36 5.80 -16.92
CA VAL A 336 -9.73 6.74 -15.84
C VAL A 336 -8.49 7.45 -15.28
N ALA A 337 -7.39 6.73 -15.09
CA ALA A 337 -6.13 7.32 -14.61
C ALA A 337 -5.57 8.34 -15.60
N VAL A 338 -5.60 8.06 -16.90
CA VAL A 338 -5.15 9.01 -17.95
C VAL A 338 -6.06 10.23 -18.03
N LEU A 339 -7.38 10.03 -18.00
CA LEU A 339 -8.33 11.14 -17.98
C LEU A 339 -8.12 12.03 -16.76
N SER A 340 -8.01 11.43 -15.58
CA SER A 340 -7.71 12.16 -14.34
C SER A 340 -6.38 12.91 -14.43
N PHE A 341 -5.34 12.27 -14.97
CA PHE A 341 -4.03 12.89 -15.15
C PHE A 341 -4.10 14.14 -16.04
N VAL A 342 -4.79 14.06 -17.19
CA VAL A 342 -4.90 15.17 -18.14
C VAL A 342 -5.81 16.28 -17.62
N VAL A 343 -6.96 15.92 -17.05
CA VAL A 343 -8.01 16.90 -16.67
C VAL A 343 -7.75 17.53 -15.30
N ALA A 344 -7.25 16.77 -14.32
CA ALA A 344 -7.11 17.24 -12.94
C ALA A 344 -5.67 17.43 -12.50
N GLU A 345 -4.79 16.43 -12.70
CA GLU A 345 -3.43 16.47 -12.15
C GLU A 345 -2.53 17.46 -12.92
N GLN A 346 -2.50 17.37 -14.23
CA GLN A 346 -1.62 18.20 -15.07
C GLN A 346 -1.90 19.71 -14.93
N PRO A 347 -3.16 20.18 -14.98
CA PRO A 347 -3.48 21.60 -14.78
C PRO A 347 -3.04 22.11 -13.41
N VAL A 348 -3.29 21.34 -12.33
CA VAL A 348 -2.88 21.71 -10.96
C VAL A 348 -1.35 21.73 -10.81
N ARG A 349 -0.65 20.80 -11.45
CA ARG A 349 0.83 20.73 -11.42
C ARG A 349 1.49 21.85 -12.19
N ARG A 350 0.93 22.24 -13.35
CA ARG A 350 1.42 23.34 -14.20
C ARG A 350 0.97 24.70 -13.70
N GLY A 351 -0.13 24.76 -12.95
CA GLY A 351 -0.67 26.00 -12.40
C GLY A 351 0.34 26.70 -11.49
N GLY A 352 0.59 27.98 -11.78
CA GLY A 352 1.54 28.86 -11.09
C GLY A 352 1.11 29.29 -9.68
N PHE A 353 0.27 28.52 -8.97
CA PHE A 353 -0.14 28.84 -7.61
C PHE A 353 1.06 28.94 -6.67
N SER A 354 1.18 30.06 -5.96
CA SER A 354 2.17 30.20 -4.91
C SER A 354 1.96 29.13 -3.84
N PRO A 355 3.00 28.70 -3.10
CA PRO A 355 2.87 27.69 -2.04
C PRO A 355 1.78 28.03 -1.02
N ARG A 356 1.64 29.30 -0.65
CA ARG A 356 0.60 29.76 0.29
C ARG A 356 -0.80 29.54 -0.30
N ARG A 357 -1.07 29.98 -1.55
CA ARG A 357 -2.38 29.79 -2.20
C ARG A 357 -2.71 28.32 -2.40
N ALA A 358 -1.74 27.49 -2.77
CA ALA A 358 -1.98 26.06 -2.92
C ALA A 358 -2.39 25.40 -1.57
N LEU A 359 -1.75 25.76 -0.47
CA LEU A 359 -2.07 25.23 0.86
C LEU A 359 -3.44 25.76 1.36
N THR A 360 -3.74 27.06 1.15
CA THR A 360 -5.04 27.64 1.53
C THR A 360 -6.21 27.07 0.72
N LEU A 361 -5.99 26.54 -0.49
CA LEU A 361 -7.01 25.87 -1.28
C LEU A 361 -7.13 24.38 -0.96
N ALA A 362 -6.05 23.70 -0.64
CA ALA A 362 -6.06 22.26 -0.36
C ALA A 362 -6.95 21.90 0.85
N MET A 363 -6.86 22.68 1.93
CA MET A 363 -7.66 22.42 3.14
C MET A 363 -9.18 22.54 2.91
N PRO A 364 -9.71 23.65 2.35
CA PRO A 364 -11.15 23.75 2.12
C PRO A 364 -11.66 22.74 1.07
N ILE A 365 -10.86 22.38 0.07
CA ILE A 365 -11.24 21.35 -0.90
C ILE A 365 -11.34 19.99 -0.20
N THR A 366 -10.37 19.64 0.64
CA THR A 366 -10.44 18.40 1.43
C THR A 366 -11.63 18.41 2.38
N ALA A 367 -11.87 19.54 3.07
CA ALA A 367 -13.04 19.71 3.93
C ALA A 367 -14.37 19.56 3.15
N ALA A 368 -14.45 20.13 1.95
CA ALA A 368 -15.61 19.99 1.08
C ALA A 368 -15.85 18.53 0.68
N VAL A 369 -14.81 17.75 0.39
CA VAL A 369 -14.93 16.31 0.10
C VAL A 369 -15.42 15.54 1.33
N VAL A 370 -14.92 15.87 2.53
CA VAL A 370 -15.41 15.27 3.78
C VAL A 370 -16.89 15.61 4.01
N VAL A 371 -17.28 16.86 3.86
CA VAL A 371 -18.70 17.29 3.97
C VAL A 371 -19.55 16.55 2.94
N LEU A 372 -19.12 16.48 1.70
CA LEU A 372 -19.81 15.77 0.63
C LEU A 372 -19.98 14.28 0.99
N ALA A 373 -18.95 13.63 1.51
CA ALA A 373 -19.03 12.23 1.96
C ALA A 373 -20.03 12.06 3.11
N VAL A 374 -20.05 13.01 4.06
CA VAL A 374 -21.01 12.99 5.18
C VAL A 374 -22.45 13.17 4.71
N LEU A 375 -22.67 14.03 3.72
CA LEU A 375 -24.02 14.33 3.20
C LEU A 375 -24.53 13.24 2.25
N LEU A 376 -23.70 12.76 1.33
CA LEU A 376 -24.13 11.85 0.26
C LEU A 376 -24.07 10.37 0.66
N VAL A 377 -23.11 9.98 1.49
CA VAL A 377 -22.96 8.56 1.85
C VAL A 377 -23.92 8.22 2.99
N PRO A 378 -24.85 7.27 2.81
CA PRO A 378 -25.77 6.87 3.86
C PRO A 378 -25.04 6.47 5.15
N ALA A 379 -25.58 6.84 6.30
CA ALA A 379 -25.13 6.27 7.56
C ALA A 379 -25.39 4.76 7.51
N ALA A 380 -24.45 3.96 8.00
CA ALA A 380 -24.66 2.52 8.10
C ALA A 380 -26.01 2.26 8.81
N PRO A 381 -26.88 1.39 8.30
CA PRO A 381 -28.09 1.01 9.02
C PRO A 381 -27.64 0.48 10.37
N GLY A 382 -28.15 1.11 11.45
CA GLY A 382 -27.86 0.67 12.82
C GLY A 382 -28.05 -0.84 12.85
N ARG A 383 -27.13 -1.59 13.50
CA ARG A 383 -27.26 -3.03 13.69
C ARG A 383 -28.70 -3.28 14.17
N ARG A 384 -29.60 -3.73 13.27
CA ARG A 384 -30.80 -4.39 13.73
C ARG A 384 -30.29 -5.50 14.64
N LYS A 385 -30.54 -5.38 15.94
CA LYS A 385 -30.40 -6.49 16.86
C LYS A 385 -31.24 -7.60 16.22
N VAL A 386 -30.57 -8.54 15.56
CA VAL A 386 -31.22 -9.79 15.21
C VAL A 386 -31.59 -10.34 16.57
N ALA A 387 -32.89 -10.29 16.89
CA ALA A 387 -33.41 -10.96 18.06
C ALA A 387 -33.00 -12.41 17.84
N VAL A 388 -32.06 -12.89 18.65
CA VAL A 388 -31.72 -14.30 18.72
C VAL A 388 -33.04 -14.95 19.12
N ALA A 389 -33.71 -15.57 18.15
CA ALA A 389 -34.83 -16.43 18.45
C ALA A 389 -34.32 -17.43 19.46
N ARG A 390 -34.84 -17.34 20.68
CA ARG A 390 -34.55 -18.31 21.74
C ARG A 390 -34.79 -19.68 21.10
N SER A 391 -33.72 -20.45 21.02
CA SER A 391 -33.78 -21.87 20.69
C SER A 391 -34.84 -22.49 21.62
N VAL A 392 -35.92 -22.91 21.02
CA VAL A 392 -36.93 -23.75 21.66
C VAL A 392 -36.16 -25.02 22.08
N THR A 393 -36.05 -25.23 23.37
CA THR A 393 -35.51 -26.44 23.96
C THR A 393 -36.25 -27.63 23.39
N PRO A 394 -35.60 -28.64 22.82
CA PRO A 394 -36.32 -29.83 22.38
C PRO A 394 -36.87 -30.52 23.63
N THR A 395 -38.18 -30.68 23.62
CA THR A 395 -38.92 -31.47 24.61
C THR A 395 -38.32 -32.91 24.64
N SER A 396 -37.87 -33.30 25.82
CA SER A 396 -37.44 -34.63 26.14
C SER A 396 -38.49 -35.67 25.70
N VAL A 397 -38.17 -36.46 24.68
CA VAL A 397 -38.93 -37.67 24.35
C VAL A 397 -38.49 -38.76 25.33
N ALA A 398 -39.40 -39.20 26.17
CA ALA A 398 -39.23 -40.29 27.11
C ALA A 398 -38.83 -41.56 26.36
N GLN A 399 -37.77 -42.21 26.79
CA GLN A 399 -37.43 -43.58 26.39
C GLN A 399 -38.41 -44.59 27.01
N PRO A 400 -38.87 -45.59 26.25
CA PRO A 400 -39.58 -46.71 26.85
C PRO A 400 -38.58 -47.67 27.49
N SER A 401 -38.85 -47.96 28.76
CA SER A 401 -38.22 -48.99 29.55
C SER A 401 -38.51 -50.40 28.95
N THR A 402 -37.47 -51.14 28.63
CA THR A 402 -37.57 -52.61 28.46
C THR A 402 -36.70 -53.31 29.47
N SER A 403 -37.38 -54.17 30.18
CA SER A 403 -36.96 -55.04 31.27
C SER A 403 -36.01 -56.13 30.84
N THR A 404 -35.03 -56.36 31.73
CA THR A 404 -34.39 -57.63 32.16
C THR A 404 -34.75 -58.95 31.48
N SER A 405 -33.72 -59.67 31.06
CA SER A 405 -33.62 -61.08 31.42
C SER A 405 -32.14 -61.52 31.43
N THR A 406 -31.86 -62.24 32.46
CA THR A 406 -30.70 -62.90 33.02
C THR A 406 -30.01 -63.91 32.09
N SER A 407 -28.70 -63.95 32.14
CA SER A 407 -27.67 -65.03 32.32
C SER A 407 -27.91 -66.41 31.75
N PRO A 408 -26.90 -67.39 31.72
CA PRO A 408 -25.46 -67.24 31.95
C PRO A 408 -24.53 -68.01 30.97
N ALA A 409 -23.26 -67.79 31.13
CA ALA A 409 -22.07 -68.67 31.01
C ALA A 409 -21.92 -69.71 29.86
N THR A 410 -20.80 -69.66 29.17
CA THR A 410 -19.79 -70.74 29.29
C THR A 410 -18.49 -70.38 28.56
N SER A 411 -17.41 -70.64 29.26
CA SER A 411 -16.01 -70.69 28.87
C SER A 411 -15.73 -71.51 27.58
N THR A 412 -14.69 -71.13 26.84
CA THR A 412 -13.56 -72.02 26.58
C THR A 412 -12.42 -71.26 25.83
N SER A 413 -11.26 -71.49 26.36
CA SER A 413 -9.91 -71.29 25.87
C SER A 413 -9.63 -71.88 24.49
N THR A 414 -8.66 -71.29 23.78
CA THR A 414 -7.44 -71.92 23.20
C THR A 414 -6.85 -70.90 22.20
N SER A 415 -5.71 -70.41 22.40
CA SER A 415 -4.30 -70.64 22.06
C SER A 415 -4.01 -71.04 20.59
N HIS A 416 -2.87 -70.44 20.14
CA HIS A 416 -2.03 -70.73 18.95
C HIS A 416 -2.41 -69.91 17.68
N ALA A 417 -1.55 -69.18 17.10
CA ALA A 417 -0.14 -69.10 16.75
C ALA A 417 0.18 -67.66 16.31
#